data_8bd269ba469f09b5c74cb0c7f5d87c89
#
_entry.id   8bd269ba469f09b5c74cb0c7f5d87c89
#
_cell.length_a   1.000
_cell.length_b   1.000
_cell.length_c   1.000
_cell.angle_alpha   90.00
_cell.angle_beta   90.00
_cell.angle_gamma   90.00
#
_symmetry.space_group_name_H-M   'P 1'
#
loop_
_entity.id
_entity.type
_entity.pdbx_description
1 polymer ?
#
loop_
_entity_poly.entity_id
_entity_poly.type
_entity_poly.pdbx_seq_one_letter_code
_entity_poly.pdbx_strand_id
1 'polypeptide(L)'
;SALFVLLIAVGGVAATLYSRGYLEHYLRRKSPAHISLHYTALAVMFYAMLGVVTSDGGFSFLFFWELMTVASFILILFDAERREVRRAALSYLIMMHVGFALLLVGFVQLYAVCGSADFALLGEYFRTQPAMPLFLVFLLGFGMKTGMFPMHVWLPEAHPAAPSHVSALMSGVMIKTGIYGILRVVSHIADMQMLHTAGLILLAAGIVTGVWGVILAAAQNDVKRLLAYSSIENIGIVLIGIGIAALGKSSGNQMVAICGVTGALLHTFNHSLFKSLLFFGAGNILSKTHTTSLDALGGLARHMPMTALLFLAGTTAICALPPLNGFVSEFLIYL
;
A
#
# COMPACT_ATOMS: atom_id res chain seq x y z
N SER A 1 -1.56 13.58 -7.87
CA SER A 1 -2.92 13.01 -7.70
C SER A 1 -3.32 12.10 -8.87
N ALA A 2 -3.18 12.55 -10.15
CA ALA A 2 -3.70 11.82 -11.33
C ALA A 2 -3.25 10.36 -11.43
N LEU A 3 -1.96 10.06 -11.19
CA LEU A 3 -1.44 8.69 -11.17
C LEU A 3 -2.19 7.82 -10.16
N PHE A 4 -2.41 8.32 -8.93
CA PHE A 4 -3.10 7.56 -7.88
C PHE A 4 -4.59 7.38 -8.17
N VAL A 5 -5.25 8.37 -8.80
CA VAL A 5 -6.63 8.22 -9.31
C VAL A 5 -6.69 7.10 -10.35
N LEU A 6 -5.74 7.05 -11.28
CA LEU A 6 -5.65 5.98 -12.27
C LEU A 6 -5.46 4.60 -11.62
N LEU A 7 -4.59 4.50 -10.60
CA LEU A 7 -4.37 3.25 -9.86
C LEU A 7 -5.65 2.77 -9.16
N ILE A 8 -6.38 3.71 -8.51
CA ILE A 8 -7.65 3.40 -7.84
C ILE A 8 -8.68 2.93 -8.86
N ALA A 9 -8.80 3.62 -10.01
CA ALA A 9 -9.77 3.27 -11.04
C ALA A 9 -9.48 1.88 -11.65
N VAL A 10 -8.24 1.63 -12.08
CA VAL A 10 -7.84 0.35 -12.70
C VAL A 10 -7.96 -0.80 -11.69
N GLY A 11 -7.39 -0.63 -10.48
CA GLY A 11 -7.47 -1.64 -9.41
C GLY A 11 -8.91 -1.91 -8.98
N GLY A 12 -9.72 -0.86 -8.91
CA GLY A 12 -11.14 -0.93 -8.55
C GLY A 12 -11.98 -1.73 -9.53
N VAL A 13 -11.86 -1.42 -10.81
CA VAL A 13 -12.56 -2.14 -11.87
C VAL A 13 -12.14 -3.60 -11.87
N ALA A 14 -10.83 -3.89 -11.84
CA ALA A 14 -10.31 -5.25 -11.85
C ALA A 14 -10.80 -6.07 -10.66
N ALA A 15 -10.75 -5.51 -9.44
CA ALA A 15 -11.19 -6.21 -8.24
C ALA A 15 -12.71 -6.44 -8.22
N THR A 16 -13.51 -5.47 -8.71
CA THR A 16 -14.96 -5.61 -8.79
C THR A 16 -15.35 -6.69 -9.80
N LEU A 17 -14.71 -6.72 -10.96
CA LEU A 17 -14.95 -7.78 -11.95
C LEU A 17 -14.56 -9.16 -11.41
N TYR A 18 -13.39 -9.28 -10.80
CA TYR A 18 -12.92 -10.52 -10.20
C TYR A 18 -13.82 -10.99 -9.04
N SER A 19 -14.31 -10.07 -8.21
CA SER A 19 -15.13 -10.40 -7.05
C SER A 19 -16.41 -11.15 -7.40
N ARG A 20 -16.99 -10.89 -8.57
CA ARG A 20 -18.24 -11.57 -9.03
C ARG A 20 -18.05 -13.10 -9.09
N GLY A 21 -17.03 -13.56 -9.79
CA GLY A 21 -16.73 -15.00 -9.87
C GLY A 21 -16.18 -15.57 -8.55
N TYR A 22 -15.38 -14.78 -7.82
CA TYR A 22 -14.81 -15.23 -6.55
C TYR A 22 -15.88 -15.43 -5.46
N LEU A 23 -16.89 -14.55 -5.37
CA LEU A 23 -17.94 -14.62 -4.36
C LEU A 23 -19.09 -15.58 -4.73
N GLU A 24 -19.12 -16.13 -5.93
CA GLU A 24 -20.21 -17.00 -6.38
C GLU A 24 -20.43 -18.21 -5.44
N HIS A 25 -19.36 -18.84 -4.96
CA HIS A 25 -19.50 -19.95 -4.01
C HIS A 25 -19.91 -19.51 -2.60
N TYR A 26 -19.76 -18.25 -2.26
CA TYR A 26 -20.21 -17.70 -0.97
C TYR A 26 -21.70 -17.35 -0.97
N LEU A 27 -22.32 -17.16 -2.15
CA LEU A 27 -23.77 -16.88 -2.26
C LEU A 27 -24.65 -17.98 -1.64
N ARG A 28 -24.14 -19.22 -1.56
CA ARG A 28 -24.83 -20.35 -0.92
C ARG A 28 -24.56 -20.44 0.60
N ARG A 29 -23.55 -19.74 1.11
CA ARG A 29 -23.07 -19.85 2.51
C ARG A 29 -23.33 -18.60 3.33
N LYS A 30 -23.42 -17.44 2.69
CA LYS A 30 -23.62 -16.13 3.32
C LYS A 30 -24.99 -15.57 2.96
N SER A 31 -25.59 -14.83 3.87
CA SER A 31 -26.87 -14.15 3.61
C SER A 31 -26.74 -13.07 2.53
N PRO A 32 -27.82 -12.75 1.79
CA PRO A 32 -27.81 -11.64 0.84
C PRO A 32 -27.42 -10.31 1.48
N ALA A 33 -27.82 -10.06 2.73
CA ALA A 33 -27.43 -8.87 3.47
C ALA A 33 -25.91 -8.79 3.70
N HIS A 34 -25.25 -9.92 4.00
CA HIS A 34 -23.80 -9.99 4.16
C HIS A 34 -23.05 -9.65 2.86
N ILE A 35 -23.52 -10.19 1.74
CA ILE A 35 -22.96 -9.89 0.41
C ILE A 35 -23.21 -8.43 0.03
N SER A 36 -24.40 -7.89 0.31
CA SER A 36 -24.70 -6.47 0.08
C SER A 36 -23.81 -5.57 0.92
N LEU A 37 -23.62 -5.87 2.20
CA LEU A 37 -22.69 -5.13 3.07
C LEU A 37 -21.26 -5.14 2.52
N HIS A 38 -20.81 -6.30 2.01
CA HIS A 38 -19.47 -6.43 1.40
C HIS A 38 -19.31 -5.50 0.19
N TYR A 39 -20.26 -5.49 -0.76
CA TYR A 39 -20.19 -4.60 -1.93
C TYR A 39 -20.36 -3.13 -1.57
N THR A 40 -21.18 -2.82 -0.56
CA THR A 40 -21.30 -1.45 -0.03
C THR A 40 -19.98 -0.98 0.59
N ALA A 41 -19.34 -1.81 1.42
CA ALA A 41 -18.04 -1.50 2.00
C ALA A 41 -16.95 -1.35 0.91
N LEU A 42 -17.01 -2.16 -0.15
CA LEU A 42 -16.11 -2.06 -1.30
C LEU A 42 -16.29 -0.72 -2.03
N ALA A 43 -17.51 -0.31 -2.29
CA ALA A 43 -17.82 0.98 -2.92
C ALA A 43 -17.39 2.17 -2.06
N VAL A 44 -17.65 2.10 -0.74
CA VAL A 44 -17.21 3.12 0.23
C VAL A 44 -15.69 3.20 0.27
N MET A 45 -14.98 2.07 0.24
CA MET A 45 -13.52 2.04 0.19
C MET A 45 -12.98 2.75 -1.06
N PHE A 46 -13.58 2.54 -2.24
CA PHE A 46 -13.19 3.25 -3.47
C PHE A 46 -13.43 4.74 -3.37
N TYR A 47 -14.62 5.15 -2.93
CA TYR A 47 -14.95 6.54 -2.73
C TYR A 47 -13.97 7.22 -1.75
N ALA A 48 -13.67 6.55 -0.65
CA ALA A 48 -12.74 7.04 0.36
C ALA A 48 -11.30 7.18 -0.19
N MET A 49 -10.80 6.19 -0.95
CA MET A 49 -9.47 6.28 -1.59
C MET A 49 -9.40 7.45 -2.58
N LEU A 50 -10.46 7.68 -3.38
CA LEU A 50 -10.53 8.85 -4.27
C LEU A 50 -10.53 10.14 -3.45
N GLY A 51 -11.31 10.22 -2.37
CA GLY A 51 -11.32 11.37 -1.48
C GLY A 51 -9.94 11.66 -0.89
N VAL A 52 -9.19 10.63 -0.45
CA VAL A 52 -7.82 10.79 0.07
C VAL A 52 -6.89 11.43 -0.95
N VAL A 53 -6.92 11.01 -2.22
CA VAL A 53 -5.96 11.49 -3.24
C VAL A 53 -6.39 12.78 -3.94
N THR A 54 -7.61 13.26 -3.67
CA THR A 54 -8.15 14.51 -4.23
C THR A 54 -8.34 15.61 -3.21
N SER A 55 -8.27 15.29 -1.90
CA SER A 55 -8.39 16.29 -0.83
C SER A 55 -7.14 17.18 -0.73
N ASP A 56 -7.34 18.48 -0.65
CA ASP A 56 -6.29 19.47 -0.38
C ASP A 56 -6.22 19.83 1.11
N GLY A 57 -7.36 19.89 1.78
CA GLY A 57 -7.43 20.16 3.22
C GLY A 57 -7.13 18.93 4.07
N GLY A 58 -6.34 19.09 5.15
CA GLY A 58 -5.95 17.99 6.04
C GLY A 58 -7.13 17.34 6.76
N PHE A 59 -8.14 18.09 7.18
CA PHE A 59 -9.30 17.49 7.86
C PHE A 59 -10.20 16.70 6.92
N SER A 60 -10.41 17.15 5.68
CA SER A 60 -11.10 16.36 4.67
C SER A 60 -10.31 15.11 4.28
N PHE A 61 -8.98 15.23 4.17
CA PHE A 61 -8.08 14.10 3.98
C PHE A 61 -8.22 13.07 5.11
N LEU A 62 -8.20 13.49 6.37
CA LEU A 62 -8.36 12.62 7.54
C LEU A 62 -9.74 11.94 7.57
N PHE A 63 -10.81 12.65 7.20
CA PHE A 63 -12.14 12.05 7.09
C PHE A 63 -12.16 10.89 6.11
N PHE A 64 -11.65 11.09 4.89
CA PHE A 64 -11.58 10.03 3.88
C PHE A 64 -10.60 8.92 4.25
N TRP A 65 -9.51 9.26 4.94
CA TRP A 65 -8.55 8.30 5.45
C TRP A 65 -9.17 7.32 6.46
N GLU A 66 -9.99 7.85 7.37
CA GLU A 66 -10.68 7.03 8.35
C GLU A 66 -11.83 6.24 7.74
N LEU A 67 -12.58 6.83 6.83
CA LEU A 67 -13.62 6.15 6.08
C LEU A 67 -13.05 4.94 5.29
N MET A 68 -11.87 5.10 4.67
CA MET A 68 -11.13 4.02 4.01
C MET A 68 -10.73 2.93 5.02
N THR A 69 -10.30 3.31 6.22
CA THR A 69 -9.93 2.37 7.29
C THR A 69 -11.12 1.53 7.74
N VAL A 70 -12.25 2.17 8.04
CA VAL A 70 -13.47 1.46 8.48
C VAL A 70 -14.01 0.55 7.38
N ALA A 71 -14.05 1.03 6.14
CA ALA A 71 -14.52 0.22 5.02
C ALA A 71 -13.65 -1.03 4.80
N SER A 72 -12.32 -0.88 4.82
CA SER A 72 -11.41 -2.02 4.68
C SER A 72 -11.45 -2.97 5.88
N PHE A 73 -11.67 -2.47 7.10
CA PHE A 73 -11.90 -3.32 8.28
C PHE A 73 -13.13 -4.22 8.09
N ILE A 74 -14.25 -3.68 7.62
CA ILE A 74 -15.47 -4.45 7.31
C ILE A 74 -15.17 -5.52 6.24
N LEU A 75 -14.39 -5.18 5.21
CA LEU A 75 -14.01 -6.09 4.15
C LEU A 75 -13.11 -7.24 4.64
N ILE A 76 -12.18 -6.97 5.58
CA ILE A 76 -11.34 -8.01 6.21
C ILE A 76 -12.21 -8.96 7.04
N LEU A 77 -13.24 -8.45 7.73
CA LEU A 77 -14.16 -9.23 8.54
C LEU A 77 -15.14 -10.14 7.76
N PHE A 78 -14.95 -10.33 6.46
CA PHE A 78 -15.86 -11.11 5.62
C PHE A 78 -16.18 -12.51 6.19
N ASP A 79 -15.17 -13.21 6.72
CA ASP A 79 -15.31 -14.51 7.41
C ASP A 79 -15.14 -14.36 8.93
N ALA A 80 -15.91 -13.43 9.54
CA ALA A 80 -15.83 -13.09 10.95
C ALA A 80 -16.15 -14.25 11.91
N GLU A 81 -16.70 -15.36 11.43
CA GLU A 81 -16.89 -16.59 12.22
C GLU A 81 -15.55 -17.17 12.68
N ARG A 82 -14.49 -17.00 11.89
CA ARG A 82 -13.14 -17.49 12.19
C ARG A 82 -12.44 -16.55 13.17
N ARG A 83 -11.90 -17.12 14.25
CA ARG A 83 -11.20 -16.34 15.30
C ARG A 83 -9.98 -15.62 14.76
N GLU A 84 -9.22 -16.25 13.86
CA GLU A 84 -8.03 -15.67 13.25
C GLU A 84 -8.40 -14.42 12.43
N VAL A 85 -9.51 -14.45 11.68
CA VAL A 85 -10.00 -13.31 10.88
C VAL A 85 -10.34 -12.12 11.80
N ARG A 86 -11.07 -12.37 12.90
CA ARG A 86 -11.38 -11.31 13.86
C ARG A 86 -10.14 -10.70 14.49
N ARG A 87 -9.15 -11.54 14.86
CA ARG A 87 -7.88 -11.08 15.42
C ARG A 87 -7.11 -10.22 14.41
N ALA A 88 -6.98 -10.67 13.18
CA ALA A 88 -6.30 -9.95 12.10
C ALA A 88 -6.99 -8.60 11.80
N ALA A 89 -8.32 -8.58 11.74
CA ALA A 89 -9.09 -7.35 11.53
C ALA A 89 -8.91 -6.36 12.70
N LEU A 90 -8.92 -6.83 13.95
CA LEU A 90 -8.70 -5.96 15.12
C LEU A 90 -7.26 -5.43 15.16
N SER A 91 -6.25 -6.27 14.88
CA SER A 91 -4.85 -5.84 14.75
C SER A 91 -4.71 -4.75 13.69
N TYR A 92 -5.32 -4.95 12.52
CA TYR A 92 -5.40 -3.94 11.46
C TYR A 92 -6.01 -2.63 11.95
N LEU A 93 -7.21 -2.70 12.57
CA LEU A 93 -7.95 -1.52 13.01
C LEU A 93 -7.14 -0.70 14.03
N ILE A 94 -6.56 -1.36 15.04
CA ILE A 94 -5.74 -0.70 16.07
C ILE A 94 -4.55 0.02 15.44
N MET A 95 -3.80 -0.67 14.56
CA MET A 95 -2.64 -0.07 13.90
C MET A 95 -3.03 1.14 13.04
N MET A 96 -4.15 1.04 12.31
CA MET A 96 -4.64 2.15 11.48
C MET A 96 -5.08 3.35 12.32
N HIS A 97 -5.70 3.14 13.49
CA HIS A 97 -6.08 4.24 14.39
C HIS A 97 -4.87 4.92 15.04
N VAL A 98 -3.82 4.15 15.39
CA VAL A 98 -2.56 4.75 15.85
C VAL A 98 -1.96 5.63 14.75
N GLY A 99 -1.93 5.16 13.50
CA GLY A 99 -1.50 5.97 12.36
C GLY A 99 -2.36 7.21 12.15
N PHE A 100 -3.68 7.07 12.23
CA PHE A 100 -4.63 8.20 12.16
C PHE A 100 -4.39 9.23 13.26
N ALA A 101 -4.16 8.79 14.51
CA ALA A 101 -3.88 9.70 15.62
C ALA A 101 -2.60 10.51 15.39
N LEU A 102 -1.55 9.91 14.85
CA LEU A 102 -0.33 10.62 14.46
C LEU A 102 -0.60 11.66 13.37
N LEU A 103 -1.35 11.29 12.31
CA LEU A 103 -1.71 12.24 11.26
C LEU A 103 -2.58 13.38 11.79
N LEU A 104 -3.54 13.08 12.69
CA LEU A 104 -4.36 14.10 13.33
C LEU A 104 -3.52 15.09 14.13
N VAL A 105 -2.55 14.60 14.94
CA VAL A 105 -1.59 15.46 15.66
C VAL A 105 -0.83 16.35 14.68
N GLY A 106 -0.35 15.79 13.58
CA GLY A 106 0.37 16.56 12.55
C GLY A 106 -0.49 17.67 11.94
N PHE A 107 -1.73 17.38 11.54
CA PHE A 107 -2.61 18.39 10.96
C PHE A 107 -3.13 19.41 11.98
N VAL A 108 -3.36 19.02 13.24
CA VAL A 108 -3.70 19.95 14.32
C VAL A 108 -2.54 20.89 14.60
N GLN A 109 -1.30 20.40 14.60
CA GLN A 109 -0.10 21.23 14.77
C GLN A 109 0.05 22.21 13.59
N LEU A 110 -0.16 21.76 12.36
CA LEU A 110 -0.16 22.62 11.18
C LEU A 110 -1.23 23.72 11.31
N TYR A 111 -2.46 23.35 11.68
CA TYR A 111 -3.56 24.29 11.89
C TYR A 111 -3.25 25.32 12.99
N ALA A 112 -2.69 24.89 14.10
CA ALA A 112 -2.36 25.78 15.23
C ALA A 112 -1.33 26.85 14.87
N VAL A 113 -0.43 26.56 13.95
CA VAL A 113 0.63 27.49 13.52
C VAL A 113 0.21 28.33 12.32
N CYS A 114 -0.40 27.73 11.32
CA CYS A 114 -0.70 28.36 10.03
C CYS A 114 -2.15 28.83 9.87
N GLY A 115 -3.03 28.54 10.85
CA GLY A 115 -4.46 28.89 10.79
C GLY A 115 -5.32 28.01 9.86
N SER A 116 -4.70 27.09 9.10
CA SER A 116 -5.37 26.08 8.28
C SER A 116 -4.56 24.78 8.28
N ALA A 117 -5.25 23.66 8.07
CA ALA A 117 -4.66 22.33 7.93
C ALA A 117 -4.38 21.94 6.47
N ASP A 118 -4.36 22.90 5.54
CA ASP A 118 -4.15 22.62 4.13
C ASP A 118 -2.70 22.19 3.84
N PHE A 119 -2.53 21.16 3.03
CA PHE A 119 -1.20 20.67 2.65
C PHE A 119 -0.32 21.77 2.03
N ALA A 120 -0.91 22.75 1.33
CA ALA A 120 -0.20 23.86 0.74
C ALA A 120 0.59 24.68 1.76
N LEU A 121 0.14 24.72 3.04
CA LEU A 121 0.79 25.45 4.11
C LEU A 121 1.95 24.70 4.78
N LEU A 122 2.19 23.43 4.44
CA LEU A 122 3.36 22.69 4.92
C LEU A 122 4.67 23.41 4.58
N GLY A 123 4.78 24.01 3.40
CA GLY A 123 5.96 24.74 2.99
C GLY A 123 6.21 25.99 3.84
N GLU A 124 5.16 26.67 4.31
CA GLU A 124 5.25 27.80 5.24
C GLU A 124 5.64 27.32 6.64
N TYR A 125 4.99 26.26 7.14
CA TYR A 125 5.33 25.66 8.41
C TYR A 125 6.82 25.27 8.46
N PHE A 126 7.31 24.57 7.43
CA PHE A 126 8.70 24.09 7.37
C PHE A 126 9.75 25.22 7.28
N ARG A 127 9.35 26.43 6.90
CA ARG A 127 10.22 27.61 6.90
C ARG A 127 10.23 28.34 8.23
N THR A 128 9.15 28.29 9.00
CA THR A 128 8.96 29.11 10.20
C THR A 128 9.14 28.33 11.51
N GLN A 129 9.04 27.00 11.46
CA GLN A 129 9.08 26.13 12.63
C GLN A 129 10.11 25.01 12.47
N PRO A 130 10.53 24.36 13.59
CA PRO A 130 11.33 23.13 13.51
C PRO A 130 10.60 22.06 12.68
N ALA A 131 11.08 21.83 11.47
CA ALA A 131 10.37 21.02 10.46
C ALA A 131 10.45 19.51 10.72
N MET A 132 11.57 19.04 11.30
CA MET A 132 11.84 17.60 11.49
C MET A 132 10.81 16.89 12.36
N PRO A 133 10.34 17.42 13.52
CA PRO A 133 9.33 16.73 14.32
C PRO A 133 8.02 16.49 13.56
N LEU A 134 7.52 17.50 12.84
CA LEU A 134 6.29 17.36 12.05
C LEU A 134 6.48 16.38 10.89
N PHE A 135 7.63 16.42 10.20
CA PHE A 135 7.97 15.43 9.16
C PHE A 135 7.94 14.01 9.71
N LEU A 136 8.55 13.75 10.88
CA LEU A 136 8.57 12.42 11.50
C LEU A 136 7.17 11.96 11.91
N VAL A 137 6.34 12.84 12.46
CA VAL A 137 4.94 12.52 12.80
C VAL A 137 4.16 12.09 11.56
N PHE A 138 4.27 12.82 10.44
CA PHE A 138 3.64 12.42 9.18
C PHE A 138 4.24 11.15 8.60
N LEU A 139 5.57 11.00 8.63
CA LEU A 139 6.25 9.79 8.14
C LEU A 139 5.78 8.54 8.88
N LEU A 140 5.67 8.60 10.21
CA LEU A 140 5.17 7.49 11.03
C LEU A 140 3.68 7.22 10.77
N GLY A 141 2.85 8.25 10.70
CA GLY A 141 1.42 8.11 10.43
C GLY A 141 1.11 7.50 9.07
N PHE A 142 1.77 7.96 8.01
CA PHE A 142 1.68 7.37 6.67
C PHE A 142 2.37 6.01 6.59
N GLY A 143 3.48 5.84 7.30
CA GLY A 143 4.25 4.60 7.41
C GLY A 143 3.43 3.44 7.97
N MET A 144 2.54 3.70 8.94
CA MET A 144 1.56 2.71 9.44
C MET A 144 0.72 2.11 8.30
N LYS A 145 0.19 2.96 7.41
CA LYS A 145 -0.66 2.51 6.30
C LYS A 145 0.15 1.80 5.22
N THR A 146 1.38 2.24 4.94
CA THR A 146 2.23 1.60 3.92
C THR A 146 2.76 0.24 4.34
N GLY A 147 2.78 -0.06 5.64
CA GLY A 147 3.43 -1.23 6.19
C GLY A 147 4.96 -1.10 6.26
N MET A 148 5.48 0.13 6.43
CA MET A 148 6.91 0.39 6.66
C MET A 148 7.39 -0.27 7.96
N PHE A 149 8.58 -0.86 7.97
CA PHE A 149 9.17 -1.41 9.19
C PHE A 149 9.42 -0.29 10.23
N PRO A 150 9.10 -0.52 11.53
CA PRO A 150 8.58 -1.77 12.14
C PRO A 150 7.05 -1.89 12.16
N MET A 151 6.31 -0.98 11.53
CA MET A 151 4.85 -0.84 11.60
C MET A 151 4.08 -1.78 10.63
N HIS A 152 4.74 -2.79 10.08
CA HIS A 152 4.23 -3.69 9.04
C HIS A 152 3.37 -4.86 9.59
N VAL A 153 3.33 -5.08 10.91
CA VAL A 153 2.84 -6.32 11.56
C VAL A 153 1.41 -6.70 11.16
N TRP A 154 0.54 -5.72 10.92
CA TRP A 154 -0.85 -5.94 10.53
C TRP A 154 -1.00 -6.56 9.12
N LEU A 155 -0.07 -6.27 8.21
CA LEU A 155 -0.19 -6.56 6.79
C LEU A 155 -0.16 -8.08 6.49
N PRO A 156 0.78 -8.88 7.03
CA PRO A 156 0.79 -10.32 6.85
C PRO A 156 -0.35 -11.07 7.55
N GLU A 157 -1.04 -10.45 8.50
CA GLU A 157 -2.23 -11.02 9.14
C GLU A 157 -3.50 -10.67 8.36
N ALA A 158 -3.66 -9.42 7.91
CA ALA A 158 -4.86 -8.95 7.23
C ALA A 158 -5.04 -9.56 5.83
N HIS A 159 -3.96 -9.76 5.07
CA HIS A 159 -4.06 -10.28 3.70
C HIS A 159 -4.56 -11.73 3.59
N PRO A 160 -4.09 -12.70 4.39
CA PRO A 160 -4.68 -14.03 4.39
C PRO A 160 -6.12 -14.06 4.89
N ALA A 161 -6.47 -13.17 5.84
CA ALA A 161 -7.80 -13.09 6.42
C ALA A 161 -8.85 -12.53 5.44
N ALA A 162 -8.46 -11.57 4.62
CA ALA A 162 -9.35 -10.91 3.67
C ALA A 162 -9.65 -11.79 2.44
N PRO A 163 -10.83 -11.63 1.78
CA PRO A 163 -11.08 -12.15 0.45
C PRO A 163 -10.01 -11.71 -0.55
N SER A 164 -9.67 -12.53 -1.55
CA SER A 164 -8.49 -12.28 -2.40
C SER A 164 -8.58 -11.00 -3.24
N HIS A 165 -9.77 -10.61 -3.69
CA HIS A 165 -9.96 -9.31 -4.37
C HIS A 165 -9.77 -8.11 -3.44
N VAL A 166 -10.13 -8.27 -2.16
CA VAL A 166 -9.85 -7.26 -1.13
C VAL A 166 -8.34 -7.18 -0.86
N SER A 167 -7.66 -8.32 -0.74
CA SER A 167 -6.20 -8.37 -0.59
C SER A 167 -5.48 -7.74 -1.78
N ALA A 168 -5.97 -7.95 -3.01
CA ALA A 168 -5.45 -7.30 -4.21
C ALA A 168 -5.57 -5.77 -4.14
N LEU A 169 -6.70 -5.24 -3.68
CA LEU A 169 -6.90 -3.80 -3.50
C LEU A 169 -6.08 -3.23 -2.35
N MET A 170 -6.03 -3.92 -1.23
CA MET A 170 -5.24 -3.47 -0.08
C MET A 170 -3.76 -3.35 -0.46
N SER A 171 -3.19 -4.38 -1.08
CA SER A 171 -1.79 -4.37 -1.50
C SER A 171 -1.57 -3.52 -2.76
N GLY A 172 -2.41 -3.66 -3.77
CA GLY A 172 -2.26 -2.99 -5.06
C GLY A 172 -2.50 -1.48 -4.99
N VAL A 173 -3.44 -1.01 -4.16
CA VAL A 173 -3.91 0.38 -4.17
C VAL A 173 -3.85 1.04 -2.80
N MET A 174 -4.48 0.47 -1.78
CA MET A 174 -4.69 1.13 -0.48
C MET A 174 -3.37 1.55 0.20
N ILE A 175 -2.37 0.68 0.27
CA ILE A 175 -1.08 1.02 0.90
C ILE A 175 -0.36 2.16 0.18
N LYS A 176 -0.63 2.39 -1.12
CA LYS A 176 -0.06 3.50 -1.91
C LYS A 176 -0.63 4.86 -1.52
N THR A 177 -1.78 4.92 -0.86
CA THR A 177 -2.28 6.19 -0.30
C THR A 177 -1.35 6.74 0.78
N GLY A 178 -0.66 5.87 1.52
CA GLY A 178 0.41 6.29 2.44
C GLY A 178 1.65 6.82 1.71
N ILE A 179 2.06 6.19 0.61
CA ILE A 179 3.14 6.71 -0.27
C ILE A 179 2.75 8.08 -0.83
N TYR A 180 1.49 8.25 -1.26
CA TYR A 180 0.96 9.54 -1.70
C TYR A 180 1.11 10.62 -0.62
N GLY A 181 0.76 10.30 0.63
CA GLY A 181 0.92 11.22 1.77
C GLY A 181 2.39 11.59 2.02
N ILE A 182 3.31 10.61 2.00
CA ILE A 182 4.75 10.85 2.15
C ILE A 182 5.27 11.77 1.03
N LEU A 183 4.91 11.49 -0.22
CA LEU A 183 5.29 12.32 -1.37
C LEU A 183 4.78 13.76 -1.22
N ARG A 184 3.54 13.95 -0.78
CA ARG A 184 2.99 15.30 -0.52
C ARG A 184 3.82 16.05 0.51
N VAL A 185 4.13 15.43 1.64
CA VAL A 185 4.93 16.08 2.71
C VAL A 185 6.33 16.42 2.20
N VAL A 186 7.04 15.47 1.59
CA VAL A 186 8.40 15.68 1.06
C VAL A 186 8.45 16.77 0.00
N SER A 187 7.42 16.87 -0.85
CA SER A 187 7.37 17.86 -1.93
C SER A 187 7.32 19.32 -1.41
N HIS A 188 6.86 19.54 -0.18
CA HIS A 188 6.79 20.87 0.45
C HIS A 188 8.04 21.26 1.23
N ILE A 189 9.05 20.38 1.36
CA ILE A 189 10.32 20.71 2.00
C ILE A 189 11.17 21.55 1.05
N ALA A 190 11.31 22.83 1.36
CA ALA A 190 12.10 23.78 0.58
C ALA A 190 13.55 23.92 1.09
N ASP A 191 13.79 23.72 2.39
CA ASP A 191 15.12 23.75 2.98
C ASP A 191 15.95 22.55 2.56
N MET A 192 17.10 22.78 1.94
CA MET A 192 17.93 21.73 1.34
C MET A 192 18.61 20.86 2.39
N GLN A 193 18.95 21.38 3.55
CA GLN A 193 19.55 20.60 4.64
C GLN A 193 18.52 19.66 5.26
N MET A 194 17.31 20.17 5.49
CA MET A 194 16.20 19.34 5.95
C MET A 194 15.83 18.28 4.92
N LEU A 195 15.74 18.63 3.64
CA LEU A 195 15.44 17.70 2.56
C LEU A 195 16.49 16.59 2.45
N HIS A 196 17.77 16.93 2.63
CA HIS A 196 18.86 15.96 2.69
C HIS A 196 18.67 14.97 3.84
N THR A 197 18.39 15.48 5.05
CA THR A 197 18.18 14.65 6.23
C THR A 197 16.93 13.76 6.07
N ALA A 198 15.82 14.32 5.55
CA ALA A 198 14.61 13.56 5.24
C ALA A 198 14.87 12.46 4.19
N GLY A 199 15.69 12.77 3.18
CA GLY A 199 16.15 11.81 2.17
C GLY A 199 16.94 10.65 2.76
N LEU A 200 17.87 10.92 3.68
CA LEU A 200 18.63 9.88 4.39
C LEU A 200 17.71 8.99 5.26
N ILE A 201 16.76 9.59 5.97
CA ILE A 201 15.78 8.84 6.78
C ILE A 201 14.93 7.93 5.90
N LEU A 202 14.41 8.43 4.79
CA LEU A 202 13.60 7.66 3.85
C LEU A 202 14.40 6.53 3.19
N LEU A 203 15.66 6.81 2.81
CA LEU A 203 16.57 5.80 2.24
C LEU A 203 16.83 4.69 3.26
N ALA A 204 17.20 5.03 4.49
CA ALA A 204 17.46 4.06 5.56
C ALA A 204 16.20 3.25 5.89
N ALA A 205 15.05 3.91 6.07
CA ALA A 205 13.77 3.25 6.32
C ALA A 205 13.38 2.32 5.16
N GLY A 206 13.63 2.73 3.91
CA GLY A 206 13.38 1.94 2.71
C GLY A 206 14.25 0.68 2.66
N ILE A 207 15.56 0.81 2.90
CA ILE A 207 16.50 -0.33 2.94
C ILE A 207 16.08 -1.33 4.02
N VAL A 208 15.83 -0.87 5.25
CA VAL A 208 15.42 -1.76 6.34
C VAL A 208 14.09 -2.45 6.02
N THR A 209 13.11 -1.70 5.48
CA THR A 209 11.80 -2.24 5.11
C THR A 209 11.92 -3.29 4.00
N GLY A 210 12.71 -3.01 2.96
CA GLY A 210 12.93 -3.91 1.83
C GLY A 210 13.62 -5.21 2.24
N VAL A 211 14.76 -5.10 2.93
CA VAL A 211 15.54 -6.26 3.40
C VAL A 211 14.73 -7.13 4.36
N TRP A 212 14.04 -6.50 5.32
CA TRP A 212 13.19 -7.22 6.27
C TRP A 212 12.02 -7.91 5.58
N GLY A 213 11.39 -7.22 4.61
CA GLY A 213 10.28 -7.75 3.82
C GLY A 213 10.67 -9.02 3.06
N VAL A 214 11.81 -9.01 2.35
CA VAL A 214 12.25 -10.18 1.55
C VAL A 214 12.66 -11.35 2.42
N ILE A 215 13.38 -11.12 3.53
CA ILE A 215 13.77 -12.19 4.48
C ILE A 215 12.53 -12.89 5.04
N LEU A 216 11.53 -12.12 5.46
CA LEU A 216 10.30 -12.69 5.99
C LEU A 216 9.42 -13.32 4.91
N ALA A 217 9.43 -12.82 3.67
CA ALA A 217 8.73 -13.42 2.55
C ALA A 217 9.29 -14.81 2.23
N ALA A 218 10.61 -14.96 2.20
CA ALA A 218 11.30 -16.23 1.93
C ALA A 218 11.00 -17.32 2.99
N ALA A 219 10.65 -16.92 4.20
CA ALA A 219 10.33 -17.83 5.32
C ALA A 219 8.85 -18.27 5.35
N GLN A 220 8.00 -17.83 4.42
CA GLN A 220 6.56 -18.13 4.46
C GLN A 220 6.19 -19.42 3.72
N ASN A 221 5.29 -20.20 4.31
CA ASN A 221 4.66 -21.37 3.70
C ASN A 221 3.20 -21.13 3.26
N ASP A 222 2.72 -19.90 3.32
CA ASP A 222 1.40 -19.49 2.85
C ASP A 222 1.53 -18.46 1.73
N VAL A 223 0.90 -18.72 0.57
CA VAL A 223 1.00 -17.87 -0.63
C VAL A 223 0.57 -16.43 -0.34
N LYS A 224 -0.54 -16.22 0.38
CA LYS A 224 -1.03 -14.87 0.67
C LYS A 224 -0.13 -14.13 1.66
N ARG A 225 0.46 -14.82 2.65
CA ARG A 225 1.43 -14.23 3.57
C ARG A 225 2.73 -13.89 2.87
N LEU A 226 3.22 -14.76 1.99
CA LEU A 226 4.38 -14.49 1.14
C LEU A 226 4.14 -13.21 0.32
N LEU A 227 2.98 -13.13 -0.36
CA LEU A 227 2.60 -11.94 -1.13
C LEU A 227 2.45 -10.68 -0.26
N ALA A 228 2.04 -10.81 0.99
CA ALA A 228 1.97 -9.70 1.93
C ALA A 228 3.37 -9.17 2.28
N TYR A 229 4.30 -10.04 2.67
CA TYR A 229 5.68 -9.65 2.98
C TYR A 229 6.43 -9.09 1.76
N SER A 230 6.23 -9.66 0.58
CA SER A 230 6.79 -9.07 -0.64
C SER A 230 6.12 -7.74 -1.03
N SER A 231 4.96 -7.38 -0.47
CA SER A 231 4.45 -5.99 -0.58
C SER A 231 5.21 -5.02 0.31
N ILE A 232 5.63 -5.46 1.50
CA ILE A 232 6.50 -4.68 2.41
C ILE A 232 7.86 -4.41 1.75
N GLU A 233 8.46 -5.44 1.16
CA GLU A 233 9.69 -5.32 0.35
C GLU A 233 9.56 -4.22 -0.70
N ASN A 234 8.53 -4.29 -1.52
CA ASN A 234 8.31 -3.33 -2.61
C ASN A 234 8.01 -1.90 -2.13
N ILE A 235 7.36 -1.75 -0.98
CA ILE A 235 7.24 -0.42 -0.32
C ILE A 235 8.63 0.10 0.06
N GLY A 236 9.53 -0.76 0.52
CA GLY A 236 10.93 -0.41 0.77
C GLY A 236 11.61 0.16 -0.48
N ILE A 237 11.45 -0.48 -1.65
CA ILE A 237 11.99 -0.01 -2.93
C ILE A 237 11.44 1.39 -3.29
N VAL A 238 10.13 1.61 -3.13
CA VAL A 238 9.52 2.94 -3.36
C VAL A 238 10.12 4.00 -2.43
N LEU A 239 10.29 3.69 -1.13
CA LEU A 239 10.87 4.61 -0.17
C LEU A 239 12.34 4.93 -0.50
N ILE A 240 13.13 3.95 -0.95
CA ILE A 240 14.49 4.16 -1.46
C ILE A 240 14.47 5.17 -2.61
N GLY A 241 13.61 4.98 -3.60
CA GLY A 241 13.50 5.89 -4.73
C GLY A 241 13.10 7.32 -4.33
N ILE A 242 12.17 7.49 -3.37
CA ILE A 242 11.81 8.80 -2.82
C ILE A 242 12.99 9.42 -2.06
N GLY A 243 13.71 8.62 -1.26
CA GLY A 243 14.90 9.04 -0.53
C GLY A 243 16.01 9.52 -1.48
N ILE A 244 16.31 8.76 -2.53
CA ILE A 244 17.29 9.13 -3.57
C ILE A 244 16.86 10.41 -4.29
N ALA A 245 15.56 10.56 -4.60
CA ALA A 245 15.06 11.78 -5.21
C ALA A 245 15.28 13.02 -4.32
N ALA A 246 15.02 12.89 -3.02
CA ALA A 246 15.26 13.97 -2.04
C ALA A 246 16.76 14.30 -1.91
N LEU A 247 17.63 13.29 -1.87
CA LEU A 247 19.09 13.47 -1.83
C LEU A 247 19.60 14.11 -3.12
N GLY A 248 19.16 13.68 -4.29
CA GLY A 248 19.53 14.28 -5.58
C GLY A 248 19.12 15.76 -5.66
N LYS A 249 17.89 16.08 -5.24
CA LYS A 249 17.40 17.45 -5.22
C LYS A 249 18.20 18.33 -4.24
N SER A 250 18.50 17.84 -3.04
CA SER A 250 19.23 18.58 -2.00
C SER A 250 20.69 18.80 -2.36
N SER A 251 21.31 17.92 -3.15
CA SER A 251 22.69 18.05 -3.64
C SER A 251 22.80 18.79 -4.98
N GLY A 252 21.67 19.25 -5.56
CA GLY A 252 21.65 19.89 -6.87
C GLY A 252 21.83 18.95 -8.07
N ASN A 253 21.84 17.63 -7.85
CA ASN A 253 21.94 16.64 -8.92
C ASN A 253 20.54 16.31 -9.46
N GLN A 254 20.16 17.03 -10.52
CA GLN A 254 18.83 16.88 -11.14
C GLN A 254 18.62 15.48 -11.75
N MET A 255 19.65 14.85 -12.30
CA MET A 255 19.51 13.51 -12.90
C MET A 255 19.11 12.50 -11.83
N VAL A 256 19.83 12.45 -10.70
CA VAL A 256 19.52 11.57 -9.57
C VAL A 256 18.12 11.87 -9.02
N ALA A 257 17.74 13.15 -8.91
CA ALA A 257 16.41 13.54 -8.42
C ALA A 257 15.29 13.03 -9.36
N ILE A 258 15.47 13.19 -10.67
CA ILE A 258 14.49 12.75 -11.68
C ILE A 258 14.41 11.22 -11.73
N CYS A 259 15.55 10.52 -11.78
CA CYS A 259 15.57 9.05 -11.78
C CYS A 259 14.92 8.48 -10.53
N GLY A 260 15.24 9.02 -9.35
CA GLY A 260 14.65 8.57 -8.08
C GLY A 260 13.14 8.74 -8.03
N VAL A 261 12.59 9.93 -8.34
CA VAL A 261 11.15 10.17 -8.29
C VAL A 261 10.40 9.40 -9.39
N THR A 262 10.95 9.37 -10.61
CA THR A 262 10.34 8.65 -11.73
C THR A 262 10.32 7.15 -11.46
N GLY A 263 11.45 6.60 -11.00
CA GLY A 263 11.55 5.19 -10.60
C GLY A 263 10.56 4.83 -9.50
N ALA A 264 10.46 5.65 -8.43
CA ALA A 264 9.52 5.42 -7.33
C ALA A 264 8.06 5.44 -7.78
N LEU A 265 7.66 6.43 -8.60
CA LEU A 265 6.29 6.52 -9.12
C LEU A 265 5.98 5.38 -10.10
N LEU A 266 6.90 5.06 -11.01
CA LEU A 266 6.75 3.95 -11.93
C LEU A 266 6.70 2.61 -11.19
N HIS A 267 7.53 2.42 -10.17
CA HIS A 267 7.48 1.21 -9.34
C HIS A 267 6.18 1.09 -8.56
N THR A 268 5.65 2.21 -8.04
CA THR A 268 4.33 2.26 -7.40
C THR A 268 3.23 1.80 -8.35
N PHE A 269 3.27 2.23 -9.61
CA PHE A 269 2.33 1.80 -10.65
C PHE A 269 2.50 0.31 -11.00
N ASN A 270 3.70 -0.12 -11.29
CA ASN A 270 4.03 -1.49 -11.66
C ASN A 270 3.66 -2.48 -10.55
N HIS A 271 4.02 -2.14 -9.32
CA HIS A 271 3.68 -2.94 -8.14
C HIS A 271 2.16 -3.08 -7.96
N SER A 272 1.37 -2.04 -8.26
CA SER A 272 -0.09 -2.14 -8.21
C SER A 272 -0.61 -3.21 -9.18
N LEU A 273 -0.07 -3.27 -10.39
CA LEU A 273 -0.50 -4.21 -11.42
C LEU A 273 -0.14 -5.66 -11.07
N PHE A 274 1.16 -5.94 -10.86
CA PHE A 274 1.58 -7.33 -10.63
C PHE A 274 1.12 -7.87 -9.28
N LYS A 275 0.96 -7.04 -8.24
CA LYS A 275 0.40 -7.49 -6.96
C LYS A 275 -1.08 -7.83 -7.06
N SER A 276 -1.87 -7.01 -7.73
CA SER A 276 -3.27 -7.33 -7.96
C SER A 276 -3.40 -8.65 -8.71
N LEU A 277 -2.60 -8.86 -9.77
CA LEU A 277 -2.58 -10.10 -10.53
C LEU A 277 -2.22 -11.31 -9.67
N LEU A 278 -1.18 -11.20 -8.83
CA LEU A 278 -0.73 -12.28 -7.96
C LEU A 278 -1.76 -12.63 -6.88
N PHE A 279 -2.42 -11.63 -6.27
CA PHE A 279 -3.50 -11.90 -5.31
C PHE A 279 -4.75 -12.50 -5.96
N PHE A 280 -5.10 -12.11 -7.19
CA PHE A 280 -6.16 -12.78 -7.95
C PHE A 280 -5.77 -14.24 -8.26
N GLY A 281 -4.53 -14.48 -8.67
CA GLY A 281 -4.00 -15.83 -8.87
C GLY A 281 -4.05 -16.68 -7.60
N ALA A 282 -3.64 -16.12 -6.45
CA ALA A 282 -3.74 -16.77 -5.14
C ALA A 282 -5.21 -17.07 -4.77
N GLY A 283 -6.14 -16.19 -5.14
CA GLY A 283 -7.57 -16.42 -4.96
C GLY A 283 -8.11 -17.57 -5.82
N ASN A 284 -7.67 -17.66 -7.07
CA ASN A 284 -8.03 -18.78 -7.95
C ASN A 284 -7.50 -20.12 -7.41
N ILE A 285 -6.25 -20.13 -6.90
CA ILE A 285 -5.67 -21.30 -6.24
C ILE A 285 -6.54 -21.71 -5.06
N LEU A 286 -6.81 -20.78 -4.14
CA LEU A 286 -7.63 -21.01 -2.95
C LEU A 286 -9.03 -21.55 -3.31
N SER A 287 -9.67 -21.00 -4.33
CA SER A 287 -11.02 -21.44 -4.76
C SER A 287 -11.04 -22.87 -5.29
N LYS A 288 -9.95 -23.33 -5.88
CA LYS A 288 -9.86 -24.69 -6.47
C LYS A 288 -9.30 -25.73 -5.51
N THR A 289 -8.32 -25.35 -4.67
CA THR A 289 -7.60 -26.29 -3.80
C THR A 289 -8.03 -26.21 -2.34
N HIS A 290 -8.80 -25.18 -1.97
CA HIS A 290 -9.23 -24.87 -0.60
C HIS A 290 -8.08 -24.68 0.40
N THR A 291 -6.84 -24.45 -0.11
CA THR A 291 -5.67 -24.20 0.71
C THR A 291 -4.77 -23.13 0.07
N THR A 292 -4.00 -22.41 0.90
CA THR A 292 -2.94 -21.49 0.50
C THR A 292 -1.56 -21.97 0.96
N SER A 293 -1.48 -23.15 1.60
CA SER A 293 -0.22 -23.75 2.08
C SER A 293 0.61 -24.28 0.91
N LEU A 294 1.84 -23.76 0.76
CA LEU A 294 2.77 -24.16 -0.29
C LEU A 294 3.14 -25.64 -0.19
N ASP A 295 3.23 -26.19 1.02
CA ASP A 295 3.55 -27.60 1.25
C ASP A 295 2.46 -28.55 0.75
N ALA A 296 1.20 -28.08 0.67
CA ALA A 296 0.05 -28.85 0.20
C ALA A 296 -0.24 -28.63 -1.28
N LEU A 297 0.47 -27.73 -1.95
CA LEU A 297 0.25 -27.38 -3.35
C LEU A 297 1.30 -28.04 -4.25
N GLY A 298 0.86 -28.63 -5.37
CA GLY A 298 1.75 -29.23 -6.37
C GLY A 298 1.06 -29.45 -7.71
N GLY A 299 1.81 -29.40 -8.81
CA GLY A 299 1.33 -29.72 -10.15
C GLY A 299 0.20 -28.84 -10.70
N LEU A 300 -0.04 -27.66 -10.12
CA LEU A 300 -1.19 -26.78 -10.44
C LEU A 300 -1.20 -26.32 -11.90
N ALA A 301 -0.03 -26.21 -12.56
CA ALA A 301 0.06 -25.78 -13.95
C ALA A 301 -0.72 -26.72 -14.90
N ARG A 302 -0.85 -28.00 -14.58
CA ARG A 302 -1.62 -28.96 -15.38
C ARG A 302 -3.13 -28.77 -15.24
N HIS A 303 -3.59 -28.37 -14.04
CA HIS A 303 -5.02 -28.25 -13.71
C HIS A 303 -5.56 -26.83 -13.90
N MET A 304 -4.66 -25.82 -13.86
CA MET A 304 -4.99 -24.41 -13.95
C MET A 304 -3.97 -23.66 -14.86
N PRO A 305 -3.84 -24.04 -16.15
CA PRO A 305 -2.77 -23.53 -17.02
C PRO A 305 -2.80 -22.02 -17.20
N MET A 306 -3.99 -21.42 -17.34
CA MET A 306 -4.13 -19.96 -17.48
C MET A 306 -3.73 -19.23 -16.19
N THR A 307 -4.15 -19.72 -15.03
CA THR A 307 -3.73 -19.15 -13.73
C THR A 307 -2.23 -19.30 -13.55
N ALA A 308 -1.63 -20.43 -13.92
CA ALA A 308 -0.19 -20.65 -13.85
C ALA A 308 0.57 -19.67 -14.74
N LEU A 309 0.13 -19.45 -15.98
CA LEU A 309 0.75 -18.49 -16.91
C LEU A 309 0.69 -17.06 -16.37
N LEU A 310 -0.48 -16.61 -15.90
CA LEU A 310 -0.66 -15.27 -15.35
C LEU A 310 0.10 -15.09 -14.03
N PHE A 311 0.15 -16.12 -13.18
CA PHE A 311 0.92 -16.10 -11.95
C PHE A 311 2.43 -16.04 -12.24
N LEU A 312 2.90 -16.78 -13.24
CA LEU A 312 4.30 -16.72 -13.71
C LEU A 312 4.63 -15.31 -14.22
N ALA A 313 3.77 -14.71 -15.05
CA ALA A 313 3.96 -13.34 -15.52
C ALA A 313 4.04 -12.33 -14.36
N GLY A 314 3.18 -12.46 -13.35
CA GLY A 314 3.21 -11.62 -12.15
C GLY A 314 4.48 -11.83 -11.31
N THR A 315 4.93 -13.08 -11.15
CA THR A 315 6.16 -13.40 -10.39
C THR A 315 7.41 -12.94 -11.10
N THR A 316 7.53 -13.11 -12.41
CA THR A 316 8.67 -12.61 -13.18
C THR A 316 8.71 -11.07 -13.19
N ALA A 317 7.54 -10.41 -13.21
CA ALA A 317 7.46 -8.95 -13.13
C ALA A 317 7.90 -8.41 -11.76
N ILE A 318 7.47 -9.03 -10.66
CA ILE A 318 7.86 -8.60 -9.30
C ILE A 318 9.32 -8.92 -8.98
N CYS A 319 9.91 -9.95 -9.61
CA CYS A 319 11.32 -10.26 -9.47
C CYS A 319 12.22 -9.37 -10.37
N ALA A 320 11.67 -8.30 -10.95
CA ALA A 320 12.39 -7.36 -11.81
C ALA A 320 13.19 -8.03 -12.93
N LEU A 321 12.65 -9.10 -13.53
CA LEU A 321 13.33 -9.76 -14.65
C LEU A 321 13.13 -8.99 -15.95
N PRO A 322 14.22 -8.67 -16.71
CA PRO A 322 14.11 -8.05 -18.03
C PRO A 322 13.33 -8.96 -19.02
N PRO A 323 12.49 -8.40 -19.90
CA PRO A 323 12.20 -7.00 -20.17
C PRO A 323 10.95 -6.46 -19.43
N LEU A 324 10.54 -7.07 -18.31
CA LEU A 324 9.29 -6.74 -17.64
C LEU A 324 9.34 -5.40 -16.91
N ASN A 325 8.17 -4.87 -16.61
CA ASN A 325 7.97 -3.54 -16.05
C ASN A 325 8.63 -3.32 -14.68
N GLY A 326 8.73 -4.36 -13.83
CA GLY A 326 9.43 -4.28 -12.54
C GLY A 326 10.90 -3.91 -12.73
N PHE A 327 11.59 -4.52 -13.69
CA PHE A 327 12.99 -4.22 -14.03
C PHE A 327 13.19 -2.73 -14.37
N VAL A 328 12.34 -2.17 -15.23
CA VAL A 328 12.50 -0.77 -15.68
C VAL A 328 12.42 0.20 -14.50
N SER A 329 11.48 0.00 -13.58
CA SER A 329 11.32 0.88 -12.42
C SER A 329 12.46 0.76 -11.41
N GLU A 330 12.93 -0.44 -11.14
CA GLU A 330 14.06 -0.67 -10.24
C GLU A 330 15.37 -0.18 -10.84
N PHE A 331 15.59 -0.42 -12.13
CA PHE A 331 16.75 0.09 -12.84
C PHE A 331 16.87 1.61 -12.74
N LEU A 332 15.75 2.35 -12.88
CA LEU A 332 15.74 3.80 -12.71
C LEU A 332 16.06 4.25 -11.28
N ILE A 333 15.74 3.46 -10.27
CA ILE A 333 16.04 3.77 -8.87
C ILE A 333 17.51 3.54 -8.56
N TYR A 334 18.15 2.53 -9.18
CA TYR A 334 19.52 2.11 -8.89
C TYR A 334 20.58 2.77 -9.79
N LEU A 335 20.15 3.50 -10.83
CA LEU A 335 21.01 4.39 -11.61
C LEU A 335 21.44 5.62 -10.82
#